data_f358869b99bc3f73aba1dc9322cb68fd
#
_entry.id   f358869b99bc3f73aba1dc9322cb68fd
#
_cell.length_a   1.000
_cell.length_b   1.000
_cell.length_c   1.000
_cell.angle_alpha   90.00
_cell.angle_beta   90.00
_cell.angle_gamma   90.00
#
_symmetry.space_group_name_H-M   'P 1'
#
loop_
_entity.id
_entity.type
_entity.pdbx_description
1 polymer ?
#
loop_
_entity_poly.entity_id
_entity_poly.type
_entity_poly.pdbx_seq_one_letter_code
_entity_poly.pdbx_strand_id
1 'polypeptide(L)'
;PKKDTSGTITYTTGRLAKPLDFFAYFLADRPNAYTETLLPVEVGGRTLDIALRSWPDDPAWAKQVGGVLAKGLPVLSDSIGLPWLDPGQLVVAEAISRSTGGYSGRYDPEVGRIEVAYYASPRVVLHEAAHAWFDGRLLAERWANEGFASFYGDQAAAALKFKVARPSLTSKQAANRVPLNGWGPAPGTDVAVDEYGYVASAEVARAIAERAGPAGLASVWQAARNGVAAYQPPGLGESNGAVGSGSDVGAVESGAAPPDWRGLLDLLEDRTGRTYGDIWRTWVIRPEEASLLDERLAARRLYDDVVRRAGEWQLPPVIRQAMRAWQFEQATALLTAADHLLDDRAAVEAAAETAQLELPRAMRAAFEGQASFAAAAAEADAELQTIAAYRAAAALQPAAPDIVLEVGLWGATPDADLAQAAAAFSSGDLRASVEASARAQVAWAGAAELGRNRLMTILGATIASLIAVGFIVGRFRSMRRRLARRAEARAYARSVRTLATREAVRSRAMAHPIDQDPRPRGRR
;
A
#
# COMPACT_ATOMS: atom_id res chain seq x y z
N PRO A 1 -0.84 -14.58 -48.10
CA PRO A 1 -0.19 -15.14 -49.30
C PRO A 1 -1.19 -15.93 -50.15
N LYS A 2 -1.10 -15.81 -51.44
CA LYS A 2 -1.86 -16.62 -52.38
C LYS A 2 -0.86 -17.48 -53.19
N LYS A 3 -1.11 -18.77 -53.26
CA LYS A 3 -0.32 -19.69 -54.06
C LYS A 3 -1.10 -19.96 -55.37
N ASP A 4 -0.47 -19.79 -56.51
CA ASP A 4 -1.06 -20.09 -57.82
C ASP A 4 -0.81 -21.56 -58.21
N THR A 5 -1.34 -21.93 -59.37
CA THR A 5 -1.19 -23.29 -59.95
C THR A 5 0.25 -23.60 -60.39
N SER A 6 1.09 -22.59 -60.56
CA SER A 6 2.51 -22.74 -60.87
C SER A 6 3.37 -22.95 -59.64
N GLY A 7 2.78 -22.84 -58.45
CA GLY A 7 3.51 -22.91 -57.18
C GLY A 7 4.05 -21.56 -56.68
N THR A 8 3.80 -20.46 -57.43
CA THR A 8 4.21 -19.12 -57.02
C THR A 8 3.37 -18.65 -55.86
N ILE A 9 4.03 -18.15 -54.82
CA ILE A 9 3.40 -17.58 -53.62
C ILE A 9 3.45 -16.04 -53.76
N THR A 10 2.29 -15.42 -53.82
CA THR A 10 2.18 -13.96 -53.86
C THR A 10 1.78 -13.42 -52.49
N TYR A 11 2.59 -12.53 -51.97
CA TYR A 11 2.32 -11.77 -50.75
C TYR A 11 1.81 -10.39 -51.15
N THR A 12 0.65 -10.00 -50.63
CA THR A 12 0.10 -8.65 -50.86
C THR A 12 -0.12 -7.98 -49.52
N THR A 13 0.29 -6.73 -49.43
CA THR A 13 -0.08 -5.85 -48.31
C THR A 13 -1.34 -5.09 -48.70
N GLY A 14 -2.06 -4.56 -47.71
CA GLY A 14 -3.10 -3.58 -47.95
C GLY A 14 -2.52 -2.28 -48.55
N ARG A 15 -3.38 -1.28 -48.79
CA ARG A 15 -2.94 0.03 -49.28
C ARG A 15 -2.05 0.69 -48.26
N LEU A 16 -0.84 1.02 -48.62
CA LEU A 16 0.13 1.71 -47.75
C LEU A 16 -0.24 3.20 -47.68
N ALA A 17 -0.36 3.74 -46.50
CA ALA A 17 -0.64 5.16 -46.29
C ALA A 17 0.50 6.05 -46.79
N LYS A 18 1.76 5.58 -46.64
CA LYS A 18 2.98 6.27 -47.04
C LYS A 18 3.89 5.32 -47.82
N PRO A 19 3.62 5.09 -49.11
CA PRO A 19 4.36 4.10 -49.90
C PRO A 19 5.83 4.45 -50.12
N LEU A 20 6.22 5.71 -49.99
CA LEU A 20 7.62 6.14 -50.10
C LEU A 20 8.44 5.85 -48.85
N ASP A 21 7.77 5.66 -47.72
CA ASP A 21 8.43 5.29 -46.44
C ASP A 21 8.45 3.76 -46.24
N PHE A 22 7.93 3.00 -47.22
CA PHE A 22 7.90 1.56 -47.15
C PHE A 22 9.24 0.96 -47.50
N PHE A 23 9.81 0.26 -46.54
CA PHE A 23 11.01 -0.56 -46.73
C PHE A 23 10.65 -2.02 -46.52
N ALA A 24 11.10 -2.90 -47.40
CA ALA A 24 10.91 -4.34 -47.28
C ALA A 24 12.25 -5.06 -47.46
N TYR A 25 12.58 -5.88 -46.48
CA TYR A 25 13.70 -6.81 -46.57
C TYR A 25 13.16 -8.21 -46.94
N PHE A 26 13.75 -8.85 -47.94
CA PHE A 26 13.37 -10.19 -48.36
C PHE A 26 14.56 -11.14 -48.21
N LEU A 27 14.34 -12.21 -47.47
CA LEU A 27 15.24 -13.35 -47.40
C LEU A 27 14.52 -14.54 -48.07
N ALA A 28 15.13 -15.15 -49.09
CA ALA A 28 14.57 -16.28 -49.78
C ALA A 28 15.65 -17.32 -50.01
N ASP A 29 15.48 -18.47 -49.42
CA ASP A 29 16.38 -19.61 -49.56
C ASP A 29 15.68 -20.73 -50.34
N ARG A 30 16.48 -21.54 -51.01
CA ARG A 30 15.96 -22.80 -51.59
C ARG A 30 15.69 -23.80 -50.47
N PRO A 31 14.73 -24.74 -50.63
CA PRO A 31 14.45 -25.76 -49.60
C PRO A 31 15.66 -26.57 -49.13
N ASN A 32 16.67 -26.70 -50.00
CA ASN A 32 17.89 -27.46 -49.70
C ASN A 32 19.12 -26.56 -49.53
N ALA A 33 18.94 -25.27 -49.25
CA ALA A 33 20.04 -24.33 -49.10
C ALA A 33 20.91 -24.65 -47.86
N TYR A 34 20.32 -25.29 -46.87
CA TYR A 34 20.99 -25.64 -45.61
C TYR A 34 20.88 -27.11 -45.29
N THR A 35 21.93 -27.61 -44.61
CA THR A 35 21.88 -28.80 -43.82
C THR A 35 21.52 -28.40 -42.39
N GLU A 36 20.44 -28.95 -41.84
CA GLU A 36 20.01 -28.65 -40.47
C GLU A 36 20.51 -29.75 -39.51
N THR A 37 21.13 -29.31 -38.42
CA THR A 37 21.58 -30.20 -37.34
C THR A 37 20.95 -29.69 -36.03
N LEU A 38 20.27 -30.57 -35.28
CA LEU A 38 19.74 -30.27 -33.97
C LEU A 38 20.83 -30.39 -32.92
N LEU A 39 20.99 -29.36 -32.10
CA LEU A 39 21.94 -29.30 -31.00
C LEU A 39 21.17 -29.06 -29.69
N PRO A 40 20.98 -30.09 -28.85
CA PRO A 40 20.42 -29.90 -27.52
C PRO A 40 21.45 -29.26 -26.59
N VAL A 41 21.04 -28.20 -25.91
CA VAL A 41 21.87 -27.45 -24.95
C VAL A 41 21.09 -27.22 -23.66
N GLU A 42 21.70 -27.58 -22.54
CA GLU A 42 21.12 -27.29 -21.20
C GLU A 42 21.34 -25.82 -20.83
N VAL A 43 20.27 -25.07 -20.63
CA VAL A 43 20.32 -23.64 -20.27
C VAL A 43 19.34 -23.37 -19.12
N GLY A 44 19.85 -23.01 -17.97
CA GLY A 44 19.03 -22.67 -16.81
C GLY A 44 18.09 -23.80 -16.35
N GLY A 45 18.54 -25.06 -16.45
CA GLY A 45 17.77 -26.24 -16.06
C GLY A 45 16.73 -26.71 -17.08
N ARG A 46 16.81 -26.23 -18.32
CA ARG A 46 15.94 -26.62 -19.43
C ARG A 46 16.79 -27.01 -20.65
N THR A 47 16.40 -28.06 -21.35
CA THR A 47 17.02 -28.40 -22.63
C THR A 47 16.43 -27.49 -23.72
N LEU A 48 17.32 -26.77 -24.40
CA LEU A 48 17.00 -25.94 -25.56
C LEU A 48 17.50 -26.64 -26.83
N ASP A 49 16.59 -26.90 -27.76
CA ASP A 49 16.95 -27.47 -29.05
C ASP A 49 17.31 -26.35 -30.03
N ILE A 50 18.58 -26.27 -30.42
CA ILE A 50 19.06 -25.28 -31.38
C ILE A 50 19.10 -25.94 -32.76
N ALA A 51 18.42 -25.32 -33.74
CA ALA A 51 18.55 -25.72 -35.14
C ALA A 51 19.73 -24.98 -35.79
N LEU A 52 20.83 -25.68 -35.98
CA LEU A 52 21.99 -25.16 -36.72
C LEU A 52 21.80 -25.42 -38.21
N ARG A 53 21.76 -24.35 -38.99
CA ARG A 53 21.62 -24.37 -40.44
C ARG A 53 22.90 -23.94 -41.13
N SER A 54 23.72 -24.91 -41.52
CA SER A 54 24.95 -24.63 -42.28
C SER A 54 24.76 -24.89 -43.76
N TRP A 55 25.59 -24.33 -44.60
CA TRP A 55 25.65 -24.72 -45.99
C TRP A 55 26.10 -26.18 -46.10
N PRO A 56 25.63 -26.90 -47.14
CA PRO A 56 25.91 -28.34 -47.25
C PRO A 56 27.39 -28.68 -47.34
N ASP A 57 28.18 -27.76 -47.85
CA ASP A 57 29.65 -27.87 -48.05
C ASP A 57 30.47 -27.29 -46.91
N ASP A 58 29.83 -26.72 -45.84
CA ASP A 58 30.53 -26.17 -44.68
C ASP A 58 30.09 -26.82 -43.34
N PRO A 59 30.33 -28.12 -43.16
CA PRO A 59 30.08 -28.75 -41.85
C PRO A 59 31.02 -28.27 -40.74
N ALA A 60 32.15 -27.63 -41.10
CA ALA A 60 33.08 -27.07 -40.15
C ALA A 60 32.51 -25.87 -39.41
N TRP A 61 31.73 -25.04 -40.08
CA TRP A 61 31.03 -23.90 -39.46
C TRP A 61 30.02 -24.43 -38.42
N ALA A 62 29.18 -25.42 -38.75
CA ALA A 62 28.19 -25.96 -37.81
C ALA A 62 28.88 -26.53 -36.55
N LYS A 63 29.98 -27.23 -36.70
CA LYS A 63 30.78 -27.76 -35.58
C LYS A 63 31.38 -26.64 -34.72
N GLN A 64 31.92 -25.58 -35.33
CA GLN A 64 32.53 -24.46 -34.64
C GLN A 64 31.47 -23.65 -33.88
N VAL A 65 30.43 -23.18 -34.56
CA VAL A 65 29.37 -22.35 -34.00
C VAL A 65 28.58 -23.12 -32.97
N GLY A 66 28.21 -24.38 -33.25
CA GLY A 66 27.54 -25.25 -32.31
C GLY A 66 28.37 -25.50 -31.05
N GLY A 67 29.69 -25.68 -31.18
CA GLY A 67 30.60 -25.79 -30.03
C GLY A 67 30.72 -24.55 -29.17
N VAL A 68 30.59 -23.34 -29.81
CA VAL A 68 30.55 -22.07 -29.08
C VAL A 68 29.22 -21.92 -28.34
N LEU A 69 28.09 -22.20 -28.99
CA LEU A 69 26.76 -22.09 -28.39
C LEU A 69 26.52 -23.08 -27.25
N ALA A 70 26.91 -24.34 -27.44
CA ALA A 70 26.76 -25.37 -26.41
C ALA A 70 27.44 -25.01 -25.08
N LYS A 71 28.59 -24.31 -25.15
CA LYS A 71 29.32 -23.86 -23.97
C LYS A 71 28.89 -22.46 -23.51
N GLY A 72 28.53 -21.60 -24.46
CA GLY A 72 28.28 -20.18 -24.21
C GLY A 72 26.91 -19.87 -23.64
N LEU A 73 25.86 -20.55 -24.11
CA LEU A 73 24.49 -20.28 -23.64
C LEU A 73 24.31 -20.56 -22.14
N PRO A 74 24.83 -21.65 -21.56
CA PRO A 74 24.80 -21.82 -20.12
C PRO A 74 25.51 -20.71 -19.36
N VAL A 75 26.71 -20.31 -19.82
CA VAL A 75 27.49 -19.22 -19.21
C VAL A 75 26.76 -17.88 -19.30
N LEU A 76 26.10 -17.59 -20.43
CA LEU A 76 25.29 -16.38 -20.58
C LEU A 76 24.11 -16.40 -19.62
N SER A 77 23.34 -17.48 -19.57
CA SER A 77 22.21 -17.61 -18.66
C SER A 77 22.58 -17.40 -17.20
N ASP A 78 23.66 -18.06 -16.76
CA ASP A 78 24.15 -17.96 -15.38
C ASP A 78 24.67 -16.54 -15.06
N SER A 79 25.37 -15.91 -16.00
CA SER A 79 25.94 -14.57 -15.82
C SER A 79 24.88 -13.48 -15.84
N ILE A 80 23.84 -13.59 -16.68
CA ILE A 80 22.73 -12.65 -16.78
C ILE A 80 21.78 -12.83 -15.56
N GLY A 81 21.67 -14.05 -15.06
CA GLY A 81 20.76 -14.38 -13.94
C GLY A 81 19.29 -14.44 -14.33
N LEU A 82 19.01 -14.62 -15.62
CA LEU A 82 17.66 -14.86 -16.15
C LEU A 82 17.61 -16.21 -16.85
N PRO A 83 16.56 -17.02 -16.65
CA PRO A 83 16.36 -18.24 -17.42
C PRO A 83 16.05 -17.90 -18.88
N TRP A 84 16.27 -18.88 -19.76
CA TRP A 84 15.83 -18.81 -21.15
C TRP A 84 14.32 -18.69 -21.23
N LEU A 85 13.82 -17.72 -21.99
CA LEU A 85 12.41 -17.35 -22.00
C LEU A 85 11.64 -17.80 -23.21
N ASP A 86 12.29 -17.85 -24.35
CA ASP A 86 11.63 -18.16 -25.60
C ASP A 86 11.17 -19.63 -25.60
N PRO A 87 9.87 -19.91 -25.74
CA PRO A 87 9.37 -21.29 -25.87
C PRO A 87 9.69 -21.89 -27.23
N GLY A 88 10.17 -21.08 -28.18
CA GLY A 88 10.48 -21.50 -29.53
C GLY A 88 11.85 -22.16 -29.69
N GLN A 89 12.07 -22.77 -30.83
CA GLN A 89 13.37 -23.30 -31.25
C GLN A 89 14.27 -22.16 -31.69
N LEU A 90 15.46 -22.03 -31.10
CA LEU A 90 16.46 -21.10 -31.58
C LEU A 90 17.05 -21.61 -32.90
N VAL A 91 16.92 -20.83 -33.95
CA VAL A 91 17.52 -21.13 -35.26
C VAL A 91 18.80 -20.33 -35.40
N VAL A 92 19.91 -21.00 -35.71
CA VAL A 92 21.19 -20.35 -35.98
C VAL A 92 21.65 -20.73 -37.38
N ALA A 93 21.67 -19.75 -38.28
CA ALA A 93 21.94 -19.99 -39.69
C ALA A 93 23.27 -19.38 -40.13
N GLU A 94 23.99 -20.12 -40.92
CA GLU A 94 25.17 -19.60 -41.65
C GLU A 94 24.75 -18.56 -42.66
N ALA A 95 25.48 -17.46 -42.72
CA ALA A 95 25.13 -16.32 -43.53
C ALA A 95 26.32 -15.68 -44.23
N ILE A 96 26.07 -14.85 -45.23
CA ILE A 96 27.04 -13.90 -45.77
C ILE A 96 26.74 -12.51 -45.21
N SER A 97 27.76 -11.66 -45.10
CA SER A 97 27.61 -10.31 -44.56
C SER A 97 26.57 -9.45 -45.33
N ARG A 98 26.28 -9.79 -46.61
CA ARG A 98 25.23 -9.11 -47.37
C ARG A 98 23.84 -9.41 -46.80
N SER A 99 23.56 -10.63 -46.33
CA SER A 99 22.26 -10.98 -45.74
C SER A 99 22.08 -10.42 -44.34
N THR A 100 23.18 -10.16 -43.63
CA THR A 100 23.16 -9.54 -42.30
C THR A 100 23.25 -8.00 -42.35
N GLY A 101 23.08 -7.37 -43.51
CA GLY A 101 23.19 -5.92 -43.66
C GLY A 101 24.61 -5.38 -43.55
N GLY A 102 25.66 -6.24 -43.74
CA GLY A 102 27.07 -5.90 -43.65
C GLY A 102 27.69 -6.28 -42.29
N TYR A 103 26.89 -6.74 -41.32
CA TYR A 103 27.39 -7.19 -40.02
C TYR A 103 27.89 -8.64 -40.05
N SER A 104 28.72 -9.01 -39.09
CA SER A 104 29.20 -10.39 -38.96
C SER A 104 28.20 -11.33 -38.27
N GLY A 105 27.16 -10.77 -37.63
CA GLY A 105 26.05 -11.48 -37.02
C GLY A 105 24.81 -10.59 -36.97
N ARG A 106 23.65 -11.20 -36.77
CA ARG A 106 22.37 -10.52 -36.55
C ARG A 106 21.42 -11.45 -35.83
N TYR A 107 20.83 -10.96 -34.76
CA TYR A 107 19.67 -11.59 -34.11
C TYR A 107 18.35 -10.97 -34.62
N ASP A 108 17.38 -11.84 -34.90
CA ASP A 108 16.01 -11.44 -35.25
C ASP A 108 15.07 -11.93 -34.15
N PRO A 109 14.56 -11.02 -33.30
CA PRO A 109 13.70 -11.37 -32.15
C PRO A 109 12.30 -11.82 -32.56
N GLU A 110 11.82 -11.47 -33.76
CA GLU A 110 10.47 -11.84 -34.19
C GLU A 110 10.33 -13.33 -34.47
N VAL A 111 11.43 -13.95 -34.94
CA VAL A 111 11.48 -15.36 -35.33
C VAL A 111 12.45 -16.19 -34.52
N GLY A 112 13.15 -15.62 -33.52
CA GLY A 112 14.13 -16.32 -32.71
C GLY A 112 15.29 -16.86 -33.56
N ARG A 113 15.81 -16.06 -34.50
CA ARG A 113 16.83 -16.46 -35.48
C ARG A 113 18.10 -15.66 -35.31
N ILE A 114 19.22 -16.35 -35.25
CA ILE A 114 20.56 -15.77 -35.35
C ILE A 114 21.12 -16.07 -36.75
N GLU A 115 21.57 -15.07 -37.44
CA GLU A 115 22.35 -15.19 -38.68
C GLU A 115 23.81 -14.85 -38.36
N VAL A 116 24.72 -15.76 -38.64
CA VAL A 116 26.12 -15.63 -38.33
C VAL A 116 26.97 -15.82 -39.60
N ALA A 117 27.77 -14.84 -39.93
CA ALA A 117 28.66 -14.94 -41.08
C ALA A 117 29.67 -16.09 -40.90
N TYR A 118 29.99 -16.76 -42.01
CA TYR A 118 30.90 -17.91 -42.02
C TYR A 118 32.27 -17.64 -41.36
N TYR A 119 32.70 -16.38 -41.36
CA TYR A 119 33.97 -15.91 -40.76
C TYR A 119 33.82 -15.33 -39.35
N ALA A 120 32.59 -15.34 -38.76
CA ALA A 120 32.34 -14.71 -37.49
C ALA A 120 33.17 -15.33 -36.35
N SER A 121 33.71 -14.47 -35.50
CA SER A 121 34.43 -14.93 -34.32
C SER A 121 33.52 -15.47 -33.24
N PRO A 122 34.00 -16.31 -32.30
CA PRO A 122 33.23 -16.76 -31.14
C PRO A 122 32.60 -15.61 -30.34
N ARG A 123 33.24 -14.44 -30.28
CA ARG A 123 32.71 -13.24 -29.66
C ARG A 123 31.41 -12.77 -30.31
N VAL A 124 31.37 -12.74 -31.66
CA VAL A 124 30.17 -12.35 -32.40
C VAL A 124 29.05 -13.36 -32.13
N VAL A 125 29.33 -14.65 -32.19
CA VAL A 125 28.34 -15.71 -31.87
C VAL A 125 27.74 -15.53 -30.49
N LEU A 126 28.56 -15.21 -29.49
CA LEU A 126 28.10 -15.00 -28.11
C LEU A 126 27.35 -13.69 -27.92
N HIS A 127 27.73 -12.64 -28.67
CA HIS A 127 26.99 -11.38 -28.69
C HIS A 127 25.59 -11.58 -29.26
N GLU A 128 25.47 -12.20 -30.44
CA GLU A 128 24.16 -12.51 -31.03
C GLU A 128 23.31 -13.43 -30.15
N ALA A 129 23.95 -14.40 -29.48
CA ALA A 129 23.25 -15.27 -28.54
C ALA A 129 22.73 -14.51 -27.30
N ALA A 130 23.46 -13.49 -26.83
CA ALA A 130 23.01 -12.67 -25.72
C ALA A 130 21.77 -11.81 -26.03
N HIS A 131 21.54 -11.50 -27.30
CA HIS A 131 20.32 -10.83 -27.75
C HIS A 131 19.05 -11.64 -27.48
N ALA A 132 19.13 -12.94 -27.21
CA ALA A 132 17.97 -13.70 -26.75
C ALA A 132 17.41 -13.21 -25.40
N TRP A 133 18.19 -12.47 -24.62
CA TRP A 133 17.76 -11.76 -23.42
C TRP A 133 17.61 -10.24 -23.65
N PHE A 134 18.49 -9.65 -24.48
CA PHE A 134 18.55 -8.20 -24.75
C PHE A 134 18.05 -7.90 -26.16
N ASP A 135 16.71 -7.91 -26.36
CA ASP A 135 16.09 -7.89 -27.68
C ASP A 135 14.96 -6.86 -27.84
N GLY A 136 14.91 -5.84 -27.00
CA GLY A 136 13.85 -4.84 -27.02
C GLY A 136 12.63 -5.22 -26.15
N ARG A 137 12.48 -6.47 -25.76
CA ARG A 137 11.43 -6.92 -24.82
C ARG A 137 11.86 -6.72 -23.38
N LEU A 138 13.17 -6.77 -23.10
CA LEU A 138 13.72 -6.51 -21.76
C LEU A 138 14.04 -5.04 -21.54
N LEU A 139 14.66 -4.36 -22.52
CA LEU A 139 15.05 -2.95 -22.50
C LEU A 139 14.58 -2.28 -23.80
N ALA A 140 13.99 -1.08 -23.70
CA ALA A 140 13.47 -0.40 -24.88
C ALA A 140 14.54 0.16 -25.79
N GLU A 141 15.68 0.56 -25.25
CA GLU A 141 16.69 1.32 -25.95
C GLU A 141 17.69 0.43 -26.70
N ARG A 142 17.99 0.78 -27.97
CA ARG A 142 18.98 0.07 -28.78
C ARG A 142 20.35 0.01 -28.08
N TRP A 143 20.83 1.14 -27.59
CA TRP A 143 22.15 1.20 -26.94
C TRP A 143 22.27 0.25 -25.75
N ALA A 144 21.21 0.11 -24.97
CA ALA A 144 21.22 -0.77 -23.82
C ALA A 144 21.23 -2.24 -24.25
N ASN A 145 20.41 -2.62 -25.22
CA ASN A 145 20.39 -3.97 -25.77
C ASN A 145 21.76 -4.35 -26.36
N GLU A 146 22.33 -3.51 -27.23
CA GLU A 146 23.63 -3.76 -27.85
C GLU A 146 24.78 -3.74 -26.84
N GLY A 147 24.72 -2.80 -25.90
CA GLY A 147 25.72 -2.67 -24.86
C GLY A 147 25.81 -3.88 -23.95
N PHE A 148 24.66 -4.33 -23.43
CA PHE A 148 24.63 -5.50 -22.53
C PHE A 148 24.83 -6.81 -23.29
N ALA A 149 24.36 -6.95 -24.53
CA ALA A 149 24.70 -8.10 -25.37
C ALA A 149 26.22 -8.19 -25.58
N SER A 150 26.91 -7.07 -25.86
CA SER A 150 28.37 -7.00 -25.98
C SER A 150 29.06 -7.31 -24.65
N PHE A 151 28.58 -6.76 -23.53
CA PHE A 151 29.18 -6.97 -22.21
C PHE A 151 29.13 -8.44 -21.80
N TYR A 152 27.96 -9.08 -21.88
CA TYR A 152 27.79 -10.48 -21.51
C TYR A 152 28.45 -11.44 -22.51
N GLY A 153 28.39 -11.10 -23.82
CA GLY A 153 29.16 -11.82 -24.85
C GLY A 153 30.65 -11.83 -24.61
N ASP A 154 31.21 -10.68 -24.24
CA ASP A 154 32.64 -10.53 -23.87
C ASP A 154 32.98 -11.32 -22.59
N GLN A 155 32.08 -11.29 -21.59
CA GLN A 155 32.26 -12.03 -20.34
C GLN A 155 32.24 -13.54 -20.58
N ALA A 156 31.28 -14.04 -21.35
CA ALA A 156 31.19 -15.45 -21.71
C ALA A 156 32.40 -15.90 -22.54
N ALA A 157 32.84 -15.09 -23.52
CA ALA A 157 34.02 -15.38 -24.31
C ALA A 157 35.30 -15.49 -23.43
N ALA A 158 35.44 -14.59 -22.47
CA ALA A 158 36.55 -14.61 -21.51
C ALA A 158 36.50 -15.85 -20.60
N ALA A 159 35.32 -16.20 -20.07
CA ALA A 159 35.13 -17.39 -19.25
C ALA A 159 35.48 -18.69 -20.01
N LEU A 160 35.14 -18.74 -21.29
CA LEU A 160 35.45 -19.85 -22.18
C LEU A 160 36.88 -19.80 -22.76
N LYS A 161 37.70 -18.80 -22.35
CA LYS A 161 39.07 -18.61 -22.77
C LYS A 161 39.26 -18.39 -24.28
N PHE A 162 38.25 -17.84 -24.96
CA PHE A 162 38.42 -17.37 -26.33
C PHE A 162 39.28 -16.12 -26.37
N LYS A 163 40.17 -16.03 -27.38
CA LYS A 163 40.91 -14.78 -27.64
C LYS A 163 39.94 -13.77 -28.20
N VAL A 164 39.69 -12.70 -27.47
CA VAL A 164 38.76 -11.63 -27.84
C VAL A 164 39.51 -10.30 -27.85
N ALA A 165 39.54 -9.65 -29.00
CA ALA A 165 39.88 -8.24 -29.08
C ALA A 165 38.62 -7.42 -28.68
N ARG A 166 38.68 -6.77 -27.54
CA ARG A 166 37.59 -5.85 -27.13
C ARG A 166 37.76 -4.55 -27.90
N PRO A 167 36.75 -4.08 -28.65
CA PRO A 167 36.78 -2.78 -29.24
C PRO A 167 36.89 -1.71 -28.14
N SER A 168 37.79 -0.75 -28.33
CA SER A 168 37.87 0.46 -27.51
C SER A 168 37.59 1.67 -28.38
N LEU A 169 37.02 2.70 -27.79
CA LEU A 169 36.65 3.91 -28.52
C LEU A 169 37.91 4.62 -29.03
N THR A 170 38.05 4.66 -30.35
CA THR A 170 39.14 5.40 -31.02
C THR A 170 38.78 6.88 -31.15
N SER A 171 39.77 7.75 -31.31
CA SER A 171 39.58 9.19 -31.54
C SER A 171 38.69 9.45 -32.78
N LYS A 172 38.83 8.61 -33.84
CA LYS A 172 37.99 8.71 -35.05
C LYS A 172 36.51 8.42 -34.74
N GLN A 173 36.22 7.38 -33.96
CA GLN A 173 34.87 7.06 -33.57
C GLN A 173 34.30 8.11 -32.59
N ALA A 174 35.09 8.58 -31.62
CA ALA A 174 34.69 9.64 -30.72
C ALA A 174 34.28 10.96 -31.39
N ALA A 175 34.84 11.24 -32.59
CA ALA A 175 34.46 12.39 -33.39
C ALA A 175 32.99 12.30 -33.93
N ASN A 176 32.42 11.10 -33.99
CA ASN A 176 31.03 10.87 -34.41
C ASN A 176 30.08 10.64 -33.22
N ARG A 177 30.46 11.18 -32.08
CA ARG A 177 29.68 11.04 -30.83
C ARG A 177 28.27 11.58 -30.96
N VAL A 178 27.30 10.76 -30.57
CA VAL A 178 25.90 11.14 -30.36
C VAL A 178 25.49 10.71 -28.97
N PRO A 179 24.52 11.39 -28.33
CA PRO A 179 23.85 10.89 -27.14
C PRO A 179 23.20 9.54 -27.43
N LEU A 180 23.42 8.55 -26.56
CA LEU A 180 22.99 7.19 -26.84
C LEU A 180 21.46 7.01 -26.85
N ASN A 181 20.72 7.84 -26.10
CA ASN A 181 19.24 7.88 -26.19
C ASN A 181 18.72 8.45 -27.52
N GLY A 182 19.58 9.02 -28.33
CA GLY A 182 19.30 9.48 -29.69
C GLY A 182 19.86 8.57 -30.77
N TRP A 183 20.57 7.50 -30.40
CA TRP A 183 21.09 6.54 -31.37
C TRP A 183 19.95 5.66 -31.91
N GLY A 184 19.46 6.04 -33.08
CA GLY A 184 18.28 5.45 -33.69
C GLY A 184 18.44 4.01 -34.15
N PRO A 185 17.34 3.36 -34.57
CA PRO A 185 17.36 1.98 -35.05
C PRO A 185 18.08 1.87 -36.41
N ALA A 186 18.73 0.72 -36.62
CA ALA A 186 19.21 0.35 -37.95
C ALA A 186 18.05 -0.26 -38.80
N PRO A 187 18.02 -0.13 -40.17
CA PRO A 187 18.89 0.72 -40.96
C PRO A 187 18.40 2.18 -40.94
N GLY A 188 19.30 3.12 -41.15
CA GLY A 188 18.99 4.56 -41.26
C GLY A 188 19.99 5.46 -40.58
N THR A 189 20.87 4.89 -39.75
CA THR A 189 21.92 5.60 -39.08
C THR A 189 23.18 5.63 -39.98
N ASP A 190 23.92 6.75 -39.98
CA ASP A 190 25.22 6.83 -40.63
C ASP A 190 26.17 5.76 -40.08
N VAL A 191 26.95 5.09 -40.95
CA VAL A 191 27.87 4.01 -40.58
C VAL A 191 28.88 4.46 -39.50
N ALA A 192 29.35 5.69 -39.58
CA ALA A 192 30.31 6.20 -38.61
C ALA A 192 29.65 6.47 -37.24
N VAL A 193 28.38 6.86 -37.23
CA VAL A 193 27.57 6.98 -35.99
C VAL A 193 27.29 5.59 -35.41
N ASP A 194 27.00 4.60 -36.26
CA ASP A 194 26.81 3.22 -35.80
C ASP A 194 28.09 2.63 -35.19
N GLU A 195 29.26 2.83 -35.86
CA GLU A 195 30.55 2.41 -35.30
C GLU A 195 30.83 3.04 -33.92
N TYR A 196 30.46 4.31 -33.71
CA TYR A 196 30.53 4.95 -32.41
C TYR A 196 29.52 4.30 -31.44
N GLY A 197 28.25 4.18 -31.83
CA GLY A 197 27.17 3.70 -30.97
C GLY A 197 27.44 2.32 -30.39
N TYR A 198 27.88 1.37 -31.19
CA TYR A 198 28.23 0.02 -30.71
C TYR A 198 29.36 0.03 -29.68
N VAL A 199 30.43 0.74 -29.93
CA VAL A 199 31.58 0.79 -29.00
C VAL A 199 31.21 1.55 -27.73
N ALA A 200 30.56 2.71 -27.85
CA ALA A 200 30.11 3.52 -26.72
C ALA A 200 29.13 2.78 -25.83
N SER A 201 28.16 2.08 -26.41
CA SER A 201 27.19 1.27 -25.66
C SER A 201 27.86 0.16 -24.85
N ALA A 202 28.86 -0.53 -25.43
CA ALA A 202 29.61 -1.56 -24.71
C ALA A 202 30.43 -0.96 -23.55
N GLU A 203 31.02 0.25 -23.72
CA GLU A 203 31.72 0.96 -22.63
C GLU A 203 30.77 1.35 -21.51
N VAL A 204 29.56 1.88 -21.85
CA VAL A 204 28.54 2.26 -20.86
C VAL A 204 28.02 1.03 -20.11
N ALA A 205 27.71 -0.05 -20.81
CA ALA A 205 27.26 -1.29 -20.18
C ALA A 205 28.31 -1.84 -19.20
N ARG A 206 29.61 -1.74 -19.56
CA ARG A 206 30.71 -2.14 -18.69
C ARG A 206 30.80 -1.25 -17.45
N ALA A 207 30.73 0.08 -17.61
CA ALA A 207 30.75 1.03 -16.50
C ALA A 207 29.57 0.82 -15.54
N ILE A 208 28.39 0.55 -16.09
CA ILE A 208 27.19 0.19 -15.29
C ILE A 208 27.44 -1.13 -14.55
N ALA A 209 27.94 -2.15 -15.24
CA ALA A 209 28.17 -3.47 -14.66
C ALA A 209 29.21 -3.46 -13.53
N GLU A 210 30.32 -2.72 -13.72
CA GLU A 210 31.34 -2.52 -12.68
C GLU A 210 30.74 -1.86 -11.43
N ARG A 211 29.84 -0.89 -11.61
CA ARG A 211 29.20 -0.18 -10.51
C ARG A 211 28.11 -1.00 -9.86
N ALA A 212 27.23 -1.65 -10.62
CA ALA A 212 26.11 -2.44 -10.11
C ALA A 212 26.55 -3.74 -9.43
N GLY A 213 27.58 -4.38 -9.99
CA GLY A 213 27.94 -5.75 -9.66
C GLY A 213 26.97 -6.79 -10.23
N PRO A 214 27.36 -8.08 -10.26
CA PRO A 214 26.53 -9.14 -10.88
C PRO A 214 25.16 -9.28 -10.23
N ALA A 215 25.08 -9.28 -8.90
CA ALA A 215 23.82 -9.43 -8.17
C ALA A 215 22.89 -8.21 -8.40
N GLY A 216 23.44 -7.00 -8.44
CA GLY A 216 22.68 -5.79 -8.74
C GLY A 216 22.07 -5.83 -10.13
N LEU A 217 22.86 -6.21 -11.15
CA LEU A 217 22.36 -6.36 -12.52
C LEU A 217 21.27 -7.44 -12.62
N ALA A 218 21.50 -8.61 -12.02
CA ALA A 218 20.50 -9.68 -12.02
C ALA A 218 19.17 -9.21 -11.42
N SER A 219 19.21 -8.43 -10.33
CA SER A 219 18.01 -7.84 -9.72
C SER A 219 17.31 -6.85 -10.65
N VAL A 220 18.07 -6.02 -11.38
CA VAL A 220 17.53 -5.08 -12.38
C VAL A 220 16.87 -5.84 -13.52
N TRP A 221 17.53 -6.88 -14.06
CA TRP A 221 16.96 -7.69 -15.15
C TRP A 221 15.71 -8.45 -14.74
N GLN A 222 15.68 -9.00 -13.53
CA GLN A 222 14.49 -9.65 -12.99
C GLN A 222 13.33 -8.65 -12.84
N ALA A 223 13.59 -7.45 -12.33
CA ALA A 223 12.58 -6.41 -12.22
C ALA A 223 12.06 -5.99 -13.61
N ALA A 224 12.93 -5.68 -14.53
CA ALA A 224 12.56 -5.30 -15.91
C ALA A 224 11.73 -6.39 -16.59
N ARG A 225 12.15 -7.65 -16.48
CA ARG A 225 11.45 -8.79 -17.04
C ARG A 225 10.05 -8.99 -16.48
N ASN A 226 9.90 -8.83 -15.18
CA ASN A 226 8.61 -9.00 -14.47
C ASN A 226 7.73 -7.74 -14.58
N GLY A 227 8.16 -6.73 -15.33
CA GLY A 227 7.44 -5.46 -15.44
C GLY A 227 7.38 -4.68 -14.12
N VAL A 228 8.29 -4.94 -13.18
CA VAL A 228 8.35 -4.26 -11.89
C VAL A 228 9.06 -2.92 -12.07
N ALA A 229 8.33 -1.83 -11.94
CA ALA A 229 8.91 -0.49 -12.02
C ALA A 229 9.70 -0.13 -10.75
N ALA A 230 10.52 0.93 -10.81
CA ALA A 230 11.14 1.53 -9.64
C ALA A 230 10.11 2.17 -8.70
N TYR A 231 10.55 2.60 -7.52
CA TYR A 231 9.72 3.25 -6.50
C TYR A 231 8.56 2.37 -6.02
N GLN A 232 8.79 1.06 -5.83
CA GLN A 232 7.80 0.17 -5.24
C GLN A 232 7.54 0.52 -3.77
N PRO A 233 6.34 0.21 -3.24
CA PRO A 233 6.09 0.30 -1.81
C PRO A 233 7.11 -0.51 -0.99
N PRO A 234 7.51 -0.04 0.19
CA PRO A 234 8.41 -0.78 1.07
C PRO A 234 7.91 -2.21 1.33
N GLY A 235 8.81 -3.18 1.23
CA GLY A 235 8.50 -4.61 1.45
C GLY A 235 7.99 -5.37 0.23
N LEU A 236 7.59 -4.71 -0.86
CA LEU A 236 7.16 -5.38 -2.10
C LEU A 236 8.30 -5.63 -3.11
N GLY A 237 9.41 -4.93 -2.95
CA GLY A 237 10.57 -5.03 -3.87
C GLY A 237 11.56 -6.16 -3.56
N GLU A 238 11.46 -6.80 -2.41
CA GLU A 238 12.42 -7.81 -1.93
C GLU A 238 11.98 -9.27 -2.16
N SER A 239 10.73 -9.51 -2.53
CA SER A 239 10.27 -10.88 -2.78
C SER A 239 10.72 -11.36 -4.15
N ASN A 240 11.71 -12.22 -4.18
CA ASN A 240 12.07 -13.04 -5.32
C ASN A 240 10.82 -13.80 -5.84
N GLY A 241 10.19 -13.28 -6.90
CA GLY A 241 9.43 -14.08 -7.85
C GLY A 241 8.15 -14.79 -7.40
N ALA A 242 7.62 -14.56 -6.21
CA ALA A 242 6.34 -15.12 -5.81
C ALA A 242 5.26 -14.03 -5.78
N VAL A 243 4.44 -13.99 -6.83
CA VAL A 243 3.14 -13.32 -6.78
C VAL A 243 2.29 -14.08 -5.78
N GLY A 244 2.33 -13.67 -4.52
CA GLY A 244 1.44 -14.19 -3.50
C GLY A 244 0.01 -13.75 -3.78
N SER A 245 -0.87 -14.70 -4.02
CA SER A 245 -2.32 -14.50 -4.07
C SER A 245 -2.87 -14.22 -2.67
N GLY A 246 -2.54 -13.07 -2.11
CA GLY A 246 -3.07 -12.60 -0.84
C GLY A 246 -3.69 -11.22 -1.02
N SER A 247 -4.96 -11.11 -0.76
CA SER A 247 -5.87 -10.03 -1.12
C SER A 247 -5.74 -8.72 -0.34
N ASP A 248 -4.59 -8.40 0.30
CA ASP A 248 -4.48 -7.15 1.06
C ASP A 248 -3.07 -6.51 1.10
N VAL A 249 -2.13 -6.97 0.28
CA VAL A 249 -0.84 -6.30 0.14
C VAL A 249 -0.82 -5.64 -1.23
N GLY A 250 -0.60 -4.34 -1.27
CA GLY A 250 -0.65 -3.52 -2.47
C GLY A 250 -0.03 -4.21 -3.68
N ALA A 251 -0.77 -4.28 -4.78
CA ALA A 251 -0.32 -4.93 -6.00
C ALA A 251 1.02 -4.34 -6.45
N VAL A 252 1.96 -5.20 -6.85
CA VAL A 252 3.19 -4.76 -7.52
C VAL A 252 2.80 -3.91 -8.71
N GLU A 253 3.24 -2.66 -8.72
CA GLU A 253 2.92 -1.75 -9.82
C GLU A 253 3.77 -2.11 -11.03
N SER A 254 3.11 -2.64 -12.05
CA SER A 254 3.75 -3.03 -13.30
C SER A 254 4.04 -1.82 -14.19
N GLY A 255 5.22 -1.82 -14.81
CA GLY A 255 5.48 -1.00 -15.97
C GLY A 255 4.80 -1.63 -17.19
N ALA A 256 4.02 -0.85 -17.93
CA ALA A 256 3.30 -1.36 -19.10
C ALA A 256 4.22 -1.69 -20.32
N ALA A 257 5.48 -1.28 -20.29
CA ALA A 257 6.46 -1.44 -21.36
C ALA A 257 7.86 -1.69 -20.80
N PRO A 258 8.79 -2.25 -21.61
CA PRO A 258 10.20 -2.32 -21.24
C PRO A 258 10.74 -0.96 -20.83
N PRO A 259 11.60 -0.87 -19.80
CA PRO A 259 12.15 0.39 -19.36
C PRO A 259 12.99 1.06 -20.49
N ASP A 260 12.70 2.33 -20.74
CA ASP A 260 13.52 3.21 -21.54
C ASP A 260 14.77 3.66 -20.74
N TRP A 261 15.55 4.59 -21.27
CA TRP A 261 16.74 5.10 -20.60
C TRP A 261 16.45 5.74 -19.22
N ARG A 262 15.23 6.25 -18.99
CA ARG A 262 14.76 6.81 -17.71
C ARG A 262 14.43 5.71 -16.71
N GLY A 263 13.61 4.79 -17.16
CA GLY A 263 13.21 3.63 -16.35
C GLY A 263 14.41 2.74 -15.98
N LEU A 264 15.38 2.59 -16.89
CA LEU A 264 16.62 1.85 -16.60
C LEU A 264 17.46 2.56 -15.54
N LEU A 265 17.60 3.91 -15.61
CA LEU A 265 18.29 4.67 -14.56
C LEU A 265 17.61 4.51 -13.21
N ASP A 266 16.29 4.62 -13.19
CA ASP A 266 15.50 4.46 -11.96
C ASP A 266 15.66 3.07 -11.36
N LEU A 267 15.55 2.01 -12.18
CA LEU A 267 15.72 0.63 -11.71
C LEU A 267 17.14 0.35 -11.20
N LEU A 268 18.17 0.84 -11.91
CA LEU A 268 19.57 0.67 -11.47
C LEU A 268 19.77 1.28 -10.08
N GLU A 269 19.35 2.52 -9.88
CA GLU A 269 19.52 3.20 -8.60
C GLU A 269 18.66 2.61 -7.49
N ASP A 270 17.43 2.17 -7.82
CA ASP A 270 16.50 1.53 -6.89
C ASP A 270 17.03 0.17 -6.41
N ARG A 271 17.53 -0.66 -7.32
CA ARG A 271 17.99 -2.03 -7.02
C ARG A 271 19.40 -2.13 -6.47
N THR A 272 20.24 -1.14 -6.74
CA THR A 272 21.66 -1.19 -6.31
C THR A 272 21.97 -0.23 -5.18
N GLY A 273 21.12 0.76 -4.91
CA GLY A 273 21.40 1.85 -3.97
C GLY A 273 22.58 2.74 -4.40
N ARG A 274 23.01 2.66 -5.67
CA ARG A 274 24.14 3.40 -6.21
C ARG A 274 23.69 4.39 -7.26
N THR A 275 24.35 5.52 -7.42
CA THR A 275 24.03 6.56 -8.40
C THR A 275 24.72 6.31 -9.74
N TYR A 276 24.02 6.63 -10.85
CA TYR A 276 24.51 6.46 -12.22
C TYR A 276 24.36 7.74 -13.06
N GLY A 277 23.92 8.84 -12.48
CA GLY A 277 23.67 10.08 -13.19
C GLY A 277 24.89 10.64 -13.94
N ASP A 278 26.13 10.41 -13.46
CA ASP A 278 27.37 10.76 -14.15
C ASP A 278 27.57 9.99 -15.46
N ILE A 279 27.25 8.69 -15.48
CA ILE A 279 27.30 7.87 -16.71
C ILE A 279 26.25 8.37 -17.69
N TRP A 280 25.00 8.62 -17.22
CA TRP A 280 23.92 9.15 -18.04
C TRP A 280 24.29 10.50 -18.65
N ARG A 281 24.77 11.42 -17.84
CA ARG A 281 25.21 12.76 -18.31
C ARG A 281 26.31 12.68 -19.32
N THR A 282 27.22 11.73 -19.16
CA THR A 282 28.40 11.60 -20.04
C THR A 282 28.02 10.93 -21.36
N TRP A 283 27.13 9.95 -21.38
CA TRP A 283 26.97 9.07 -22.53
C TRP A 283 25.58 9.01 -23.11
N VAL A 284 24.53 9.07 -22.25
CA VAL A 284 23.20 8.65 -22.65
C VAL A 284 22.34 9.82 -23.08
N ILE A 285 22.28 10.89 -22.28
CA ILE A 285 21.33 11.98 -22.47
C ILE A 285 21.83 13.07 -23.42
N ARG A 286 20.89 13.79 -24.02
CA ARG A 286 21.16 15.01 -24.77
C ARG A 286 21.51 16.15 -23.82
N PRO A 287 22.30 17.16 -24.28
CA PRO A 287 22.67 18.30 -23.45
C PRO A 287 21.47 19.05 -22.85
N GLU A 288 20.37 19.18 -23.60
CA GLU A 288 19.11 19.82 -23.19
C GLU A 288 18.34 19.03 -22.13
N GLU A 289 18.64 17.75 -21.96
CA GLU A 289 18.03 16.89 -20.94
C GLU A 289 18.81 16.88 -19.61
N ALA A 290 19.93 17.61 -19.55
CA ALA A 290 20.82 17.58 -18.38
C ALA A 290 20.14 18.10 -17.10
N SER A 291 19.24 19.10 -17.21
CA SER A 291 18.48 19.63 -16.08
C SER A 291 17.53 18.58 -15.48
N LEU A 292 16.99 17.68 -16.29
CA LEU A 292 16.11 16.60 -15.83
C LEU A 292 16.80 15.67 -14.83
N LEU A 293 18.12 15.44 -14.98
CA LEU A 293 18.86 14.64 -14.01
C LEU A 293 19.03 15.35 -12.66
N ASP A 294 19.17 16.68 -12.67
CA ASP A 294 19.29 17.47 -11.45
C ASP A 294 17.93 17.56 -10.73
N GLU A 295 16.85 17.80 -11.48
CA GLU A 295 15.48 17.76 -10.97
C GLU A 295 15.13 16.38 -10.40
N ARG A 296 15.47 15.31 -11.12
CA ARG A 296 15.31 13.94 -10.65
C ARG A 296 16.05 13.70 -9.33
N LEU A 297 17.30 14.13 -9.25
CA LEU A 297 18.10 13.93 -8.04
C LEU A 297 17.48 14.64 -6.83
N ALA A 298 16.95 15.86 -7.02
CA ALA A 298 16.27 16.61 -5.99
C ALA A 298 14.97 15.92 -5.57
N ALA A 299 14.11 15.54 -6.53
CA ALA A 299 12.86 14.84 -6.27
C ALA A 299 13.08 13.47 -5.59
N ARG A 300 14.12 12.73 -6.00
CA ARG A 300 14.46 11.44 -5.40
C ARG A 300 14.91 11.57 -3.95
N ARG A 301 15.72 12.57 -3.62
CA ARG A 301 16.10 12.85 -2.22
C ARG A 301 14.88 13.14 -1.36
N LEU A 302 13.98 13.99 -1.86
CA LEU A 302 12.73 14.31 -1.16
C LEU A 302 11.86 13.05 -1.02
N TYR A 303 11.75 12.22 -2.07
CA TYR A 303 11.03 10.95 -2.02
C TYR A 303 11.58 10.03 -0.92
N ASP A 304 12.90 9.83 -0.88
CA ASP A 304 13.58 8.98 0.10
C ASP A 304 13.38 9.51 1.54
N ASP A 305 13.37 10.84 1.72
CA ASP A 305 13.12 11.48 3.01
C ASP A 305 11.66 11.28 3.46
N VAL A 306 10.70 11.48 2.57
CA VAL A 306 9.27 11.29 2.88
C VAL A 306 8.94 9.82 3.14
N VAL A 307 9.50 8.88 2.36
CA VAL A 307 9.36 7.42 2.61
C VAL A 307 9.89 7.06 4.00
N ARG A 308 11.05 7.59 4.39
CA ARG A 308 11.64 7.32 5.71
C ARG A 308 10.76 7.88 6.84
N ARG A 309 10.20 9.08 6.67
CA ARG A 309 9.27 9.68 7.64
C ARG A 309 7.94 8.94 7.71
N ALA A 310 7.44 8.48 6.58
CA ALA A 310 6.21 7.70 6.51
C ALA A 310 6.31 6.36 7.27
N GLY A 311 7.50 5.76 7.32
CA GLY A 311 7.74 4.50 8.04
C GLY A 311 6.91 3.37 7.45
N GLU A 312 5.94 2.85 8.22
CA GLU A 312 5.03 1.79 7.77
C GLU A 312 3.92 2.27 6.82
N TRP A 313 3.71 3.58 6.70
CA TRP A 313 2.70 4.12 5.79
C TRP A 313 3.24 4.12 4.37
N GLN A 314 2.41 3.72 3.42
CA GLN A 314 2.78 3.70 2.01
C GLN A 314 2.44 5.02 1.35
N LEU A 315 3.39 5.56 0.57
CA LEU A 315 3.09 6.75 -0.23
C LEU A 315 2.00 6.46 -1.26
N PRO A 316 1.10 7.41 -1.53
CA PRO A 316 0.07 7.26 -2.55
C PRO A 316 0.63 6.88 -3.92
N PRO A 317 -0.05 6.04 -4.70
CA PRO A 317 0.40 5.62 -6.03
C PRO A 317 0.70 6.79 -6.98
N VAL A 318 -0.04 7.90 -6.86
CA VAL A 318 0.12 9.09 -7.71
C VAL A 318 1.52 9.70 -7.59
N ILE A 319 2.15 9.66 -6.41
CA ILE A 319 3.53 10.13 -6.21
C ILE A 319 4.49 9.24 -7.00
N ARG A 320 4.36 7.92 -6.84
CA ARG A 320 5.23 6.95 -7.53
C ARG A 320 5.05 7.01 -9.04
N GLN A 321 3.82 7.24 -9.52
CA GLN A 321 3.53 7.44 -10.94
C GLN A 321 4.19 8.72 -11.48
N ALA A 322 4.11 9.83 -10.76
CA ALA A 322 4.77 11.08 -11.14
C ALA A 322 6.29 10.93 -11.17
N MET A 323 6.89 10.24 -10.20
CA MET A 323 8.33 9.93 -10.18
C MET A 323 8.75 9.10 -11.41
N ARG A 324 8.03 8.03 -11.73
CA ARG A 324 8.31 7.17 -12.90
C ARG A 324 8.10 7.86 -14.24
N ALA A 325 7.14 8.77 -14.31
CA ALA A 325 6.87 9.57 -15.49
C ALA A 325 7.85 10.74 -15.66
N TRP A 326 8.77 10.92 -14.71
CA TRP A 326 9.71 12.04 -14.67
C TRP A 326 9.02 13.41 -14.67
N GLN A 327 7.87 13.50 -14.02
CA GLN A 327 7.11 14.72 -13.79
C GLN A 327 7.52 15.33 -12.44
N PHE A 328 8.78 15.81 -12.35
CA PHE A 328 9.40 16.13 -11.06
C PHE A 328 8.81 17.36 -10.38
N GLU A 329 8.28 18.33 -11.12
CA GLU A 329 7.52 19.44 -10.54
C GLU A 329 6.28 18.92 -9.82
N GLN A 330 5.50 18.07 -10.48
CA GLN A 330 4.31 17.43 -9.89
C GLN A 330 4.69 16.51 -8.73
N ALA A 331 5.72 15.69 -8.90
CA ALA A 331 6.17 14.79 -7.85
C ALA A 331 6.60 15.56 -6.60
N THR A 332 7.35 16.65 -6.76
CA THR A 332 7.80 17.51 -5.66
C THR A 332 6.63 18.16 -4.93
N ALA A 333 5.63 18.66 -5.67
CA ALA A 333 4.42 19.24 -5.07
C ALA A 333 3.65 18.21 -4.24
N LEU A 334 3.48 16.99 -4.78
CA LEU A 334 2.82 15.88 -4.09
C LEU A 334 3.62 15.40 -2.86
N LEU A 335 4.93 15.29 -2.97
CA LEU A 335 5.82 14.91 -1.87
C LEU A 335 5.79 15.95 -0.75
N THR A 336 5.81 17.24 -1.09
CA THR A 336 5.69 18.32 -0.09
C THR A 336 4.34 18.26 0.64
N ALA A 337 3.26 18.01 -0.09
CA ALA A 337 1.94 17.85 0.53
C ALA A 337 1.87 16.60 1.43
N ALA A 338 2.49 15.49 1.01
CA ALA A 338 2.62 14.29 1.85
C ALA A 338 3.44 14.55 3.11
N ASP A 339 4.53 15.31 3.01
CA ASP A 339 5.41 15.66 4.13
C ASP A 339 4.67 16.48 5.19
N HIS A 340 3.85 17.45 4.78
CA HIS A 340 2.97 18.20 5.71
C HIS A 340 1.97 17.29 6.41
N LEU A 341 1.37 16.32 5.70
CA LEU A 341 0.47 15.36 6.34
C LEU A 341 1.15 14.46 7.36
N LEU A 342 2.43 14.20 7.20
CA LEU A 342 3.21 13.48 8.21
C LEU A 342 3.47 14.35 9.46
N ASP A 343 3.50 15.68 9.33
CA ASP A 343 3.49 16.59 10.48
C ASP A 343 2.13 16.54 11.21
N ASP A 344 1.02 16.58 10.46
CA ASP A 344 -0.33 16.44 11.02
C ASP A 344 -0.49 15.10 11.75
N ARG A 345 -0.02 14.02 11.15
CA ARG A 345 0.04 12.69 11.78
C ARG A 345 0.78 12.74 13.12
N ALA A 346 1.96 13.34 13.16
CA ALA A 346 2.76 13.43 14.38
C ALA A 346 2.01 14.22 15.47
N ALA A 347 1.26 15.27 15.09
CA ALA A 347 0.43 16.04 16.00
C ALA A 347 -0.72 15.20 16.57
N VAL A 348 -1.40 14.41 15.72
CA VAL A 348 -2.47 13.50 16.14
C VAL A 348 -1.93 12.41 17.07
N GLU A 349 -0.80 11.78 16.73
CA GLU A 349 -0.15 10.77 17.55
C GLU A 349 0.20 11.31 18.95
N ALA A 350 0.83 12.48 19.02
CA ALA A 350 1.19 13.11 20.30
C ALA A 350 -0.05 13.49 21.14
N ALA A 351 -1.11 13.98 20.48
CA ALA A 351 -2.36 14.32 21.16
C ALA A 351 -3.07 13.08 21.72
N ALA A 352 -3.12 12.00 20.93
CA ALA A 352 -3.73 10.73 21.32
C ALA A 352 -2.94 10.05 22.46
N GLU A 353 -1.60 10.03 22.38
CA GLU A 353 -0.73 9.53 23.45
C GLU A 353 -0.99 10.26 24.77
N THR A 354 -1.05 11.61 24.73
CA THR A 354 -1.37 12.42 25.91
C THR A 354 -2.75 12.11 26.49
N ALA A 355 -3.71 11.77 25.62
CA ALA A 355 -5.07 11.41 26.00
C ALA A 355 -5.25 9.91 26.34
N GLN A 356 -4.21 9.09 26.14
CA GLN A 356 -4.24 7.63 26.28
C GLN A 356 -5.30 6.98 25.38
N LEU A 357 -5.45 7.49 24.14
CA LEU A 357 -6.37 6.98 23.13
C LEU A 357 -5.63 6.15 22.08
N GLU A 358 -6.25 5.08 21.63
CA GLU A 358 -5.78 4.31 20.49
C GLU A 358 -6.19 5.00 19.19
N LEU A 359 -5.24 5.13 18.25
CA LEU A 359 -5.46 5.81 16.97
C LEU A 359 -6.36 4.99 16.04
N PRO A 360 -7.31 5.63 15.35
CA PRO A 360 -8.06 5.00 14.29
C PRO A 360 -7.20 4.78 13.03
N ARG A 361 -7.67 3.92 12.13
CA ARG A 361 -6.98 3.64 10.86
C ARG A 361 -7.39 4.58 9.72
N ALA A 362 -8.32 5.48 9.95
CA ALA A 362 -8.95 6.28 8.92
C ALA A 362 -7.98 7.25 8.25
N MET A 363 -7.15 7.95 9.01
CA MET A 363 -6.14 8.86 8.48
C MET A 363 -5.10 8.11 7.62
N ARG A 364 -4.64 6.94 8.07
CA ARG A 364 -3.72 6.10 7.30
C ARG A 364 -4.34 5.67 5.97
N ALA A 365 -5.58 5.18 6.00
CA ALA A 365 -6.30 4.74 4.81
C ALA A 365 -6.52 5.90 3.82
N ALA A 366 -6.81 7.10 4.32
CA ALA A 366 -6.96 8.30 3.49
C ALA A 366 -5.62 8.72 2.86
N PHE A 367 -4.51 8.63 3.61
CA PHE A 367 -3.16 8.95 3.12
C PHE A 367 -2.69 7.94 2.05
N GLU A 368 -2.80 6.64 2.31
CA GLU A 368 -2.33 5.58 1.41
C GLU A 368 -3.22 5.41 0.17
N GLY A 369 -4.46 5.90 0.21
CA GLY A 369 -5.46 5.77 -0.83
C GLY A 369 -5.20 6.65 -2.05
N GLN A 370 -6.11 6.54 -3.04
CA GLN A 370 -6.10 7.39 -4.23
C GLN A 370 -6.83 8.73 -4.00
N ALA A 371 -7.39 8.95 -2.81
CA ALA A 371 -8.03 10.19 -2.44
C ALA A 371 -7.02 11.35 -2.41
N SER A 372 -7.51 12.56 -2.58
CA SER A 372 -6.67 13.75 -2.46
C SER A 372 -6.13 13.89 -1.04
N PHE A 373 -4.94 14.45 -0.88
CA PHE A 373 -4.37 14.80 0.44
C PHE A 373 -5.30 15.66 1.30
N ALA A 374 -6.23 16.40 0.69
CA ALA A 374 -7.26 17.16 1.39
C ALA A 374 -8.16 16.27 2.28
N ALA A 375 -8.45 15.03 1.86
CA ALA A 375 -9.23 14.11 2.67
C ALA A 375 -8.46 13.64 3.91
N ALA A 376 -7.16 13.35 3.76
CA ALA A 376 -6.30 12.96 4.88
C ALA A 376 -6.08 14.12 5.87
N ALA A 377 -5.92 15.37 5.37
CA ALA A 377 -5.81 16.54 6.21
C ALA A 377 -7.12 16.81 6.99
N ALA A 378 -8.27 16.70 6.32
CA ALA A 378 -9.56 16.86 6.98
C ALA A 378 -9.79 15.79 8.07
N GLU A 379 -9.31 14.55 7.85
CA GLU A 379 -9.38 13.49 8.86
C GLU A 379 -8.47 13.80 10.05
N ALA A 380 -7.24 14.27 9.82
CA ALA A 380 -6.33 14.68 10.88
C ALA A 380 -6.93 15.80 11.75
N ASP A 381 -7.51 16.83 11.12
CA ASP A 381 -8.20 17.90 11.82
C ASP A 381 -9.39 17.39 12.65
N ALA A 382 -10.18 16.47 12.10
CA ALA A 382 -11.32 15.89 12.80
C ALA A 382 -10.88 15.02 13.99
N GLU A 383 -9.82 14.24 13.83
CA GLU A 383 -9.21 13.46 14.92
C GLU A 383 -8.70 14.38 16.04
N LEU A 384 -7.96 15.45 15.72
CA LEU A 384 -7.47 16.42 16.70
C LEU A 384 -8.62 17.10 17.47
N GLN A 385 -9.68 17.52 16.77
CA GLN A 385 -10.85 18.12 17.40
C GLN A 385 -11.56 17.13 18.33
N THR A 386 -11.65 15.86 17.93
CA THR A 386 -12.25 14.79 18.73
C THR A 386 -11.44 14.52 20.00
N ILE A 387 -10.09 14.43 19.88
CA ILE A 387 -9.20 14.29 21.03
C ILE A 387 -9.32 15.47 21.99
N ALA A 388 -9.43 16.69 21.46
CA ALA A 388 -9.64 17.88 22.28
C ALA A 388 -10.95 17.83 23.06
N ALA A 389 -12.07 17.41 22.43
CA ALA A 389 -13.36 17.21 23.09
C ALA A 389 -13.29 16.15 24.19
N TYR A 390 -12.64 15.01 23.91
CA TYR A 390 -12.41 13.96 24.89
C TYR A 390 -11.62 14.47 26.11
N ARG A 391 -10.51 15.16 25.86
CA ARG A 391 -9.67 15.73 26.95
C ARG A 391 -10.43 16.77 27.77
N ALA A 392 -11.25 17.60 27.14
CA ALA A 392 -12.09 18.57 27.84
C ALA A 392 -13.10 17.88 28.77
N ALA A 393 -13.68 16.76 28.36
CA ALA A 393 -14.55 15.96 29.19
C ALA A 393 -13.77 15.28 30.33
N ALA A 394 -12.66 14.61 30.02
CA ALA A 394 -11.82 13.91 30.99
C ALA A 394 -11.27 14.83 32.09
N ALA A 395 -10.95 16.09 31.76
CA ALA A 395 -10.49 17.08 32.72
C ALA A 395 -11.52 17.44 33.80
N LEU A 396 -12.79 17.16 33.59
CA LEU A 396 -13.87 17.36 34.57
C LEU A 396 -14.13 16.14 35.44
N GLN A 397 -13.51 15.01 35.15
CA GLN A 397 -13.67 13.79 35.95
C GLN A 397 -13.10 14.01 37.35
N PRO A 398 -13.90 13.86 38.41
CA PRO A 398 -13.42 14.07 39.78
C PRO A 398 -12.58 12.88 40.23
N ALA A 399 -11.41 13.15 40.78
CA ALA A 399 -10.51 12.11 41.34
C ALA A 399 -11.16 11.35 42.50
N ALA A 400 -11.97 12.04 43.33
CA ALA A 400 -12.73 11.46 44.44
C ALA A 400 -14.05 12.27 44.57
N PRO A 401 -15.20 11.73 44.12
CA PRO A 401 -16.47 12.42 44.24
C PRO A 401 -16.91 12.48 45.71
N ASP A 402 -17.34 13.64 46.14
CA ASP A 402 -18.01 13.83 47.43
C ASP A 402 -19.52 13.47 47.30
N ILE A 403 -20.21 13.43 48.43
CA ILE A 403 -21.63 13.05 48.47
C ILE A 403 -22.50 13.98 47.61
N VAL A 404 -22.12 15.24 47.41
CA VAL A 404 -22.84 16.17 46.56
C VAL A 404 -22.72 15.77 45.12
N LEU A 405 -21.50 15.45 44.68
CA LEU A 405 -21.23 14.98 43.31
C LEU A 405 -21.91 13.62 43.06
N GLU A 406 -21.80 12.67 43.98
CA GLU A 406 -22.43 11.36 43.88
C GLU A 406 -23.96 11.46 43.68
N VAL A 407 -24.62 12.27 44.54
CA VAL A 407 -26.07 12.51 44.43
C VAL A 407 -26.39 13.25 43.13
N GLY A 408 -25.55 14.16 42.69
CA GLY A 408 -25.70 14.88 41.42
C GLY A 408 -25.63 13.97 40.22
N LEU A 409 -24.81 12.94 40.27
CA LEU A 409 -24.63 11.96 39.19
C LEU A 409 -25.66 10.82 39.16
N TRP A 410 -26.62 10.77 40.11
CA TRP A 410 -27.64 9.75 40.07
C TRP A 410 -28.41 9.70 38.74
N GLY A 411 -28.35 8.54 38.06
CA GLY A 411 -28.97 8.34 36.75
C GLY A 411 -28.11 8.81 35.55
N ALA A 412 -26.90 9.30 35.79
CA ALA A 412 -25.90 9.57 34.76
C ALA A 412 -24.69 8.64 34.94
N THR A 413 -24.05 8.27 33.83
CA THR A 413 -22.89 7.36 33.80
C THR A 413 -21.74 7.99 33.01
N PRO A 414 -21.20 9.15 33.43
CA PRO A 414 -20.22 9.89 32.64
C PRO A 414 -18.90 9.12 32.43
N ASP A 415 -18.51 8.24 33.36
CA ASP A 415 -17.34 7.37 33.18
C ASP A 415 -17.55 6.35 32.04
N ALA A 416 -18.77 5.81 31.94
CA ALA A 416 -19.14 4.92 30.84
C ALA A 416 -19.26 5.68 29.50
N ASP A 417 -19.77 6.91 29.52
CA ASP A 417 -19.81 7.77 28.35
C ASP A 417 -18.37 8.11 27.88
N LEU A 418 -17.44 8.41 28.78
CA LEU A 418 -16.05 8.68 28.43
C LEU A 418 -15.35 7.42 27.88
N ALA A 419 -15.61 6.24 28.45
CA ALA A 419 -15.11 4.98 27.91
C ALA A 419 -15.71 4.67 26.52
N GLN A 420 -16.99 4.99 26.31
CA GLN A 420 -17.64 4.89 25.00
C GLN A 420 -16.99 5.85 24.00
N ALA A 421 -16.67 7.08 24.42
CA ALA A 421 -16.00 8.05 23.58
C ALA A 421 -14.62 7.54 23.10
N ALA A 422 -13.82 6.93 23.99
CA ALA A 422 -12.54 6.33 23.65
C ALA A 422 -12.70 5.16 22.66
N ALA A 423 -13.66 4.27 22.91
CA ALA A 423 -13.93 3.15 22.00
C ALA A 423 -14.45 3.60 20.62
N ALA A 424 -15.29 4.62 20.58
CA ALA A 424 -15.77 5.21 19.33
C ALA A 424 -14.63 5.87 18.54
N PHE A 425 -13.73 6.58 19.22
CA PHE A 425 -12.55 7.17 18.60
C PHE A 425 -11.66 6.09 17.95
N SER A 426 -11.30 5.05 18.70
CA SER A 426 -10.42 3.98 18.18
C SER A 426 -11.04 3.22 17.02
N SER A 427 -12.37 3.14 16.94
CA SER A 427 -13.09 2.55 15.80
C SER A 427 -13.24 3.49 14.60
N GLY A 428 -12.87 4.78 14.73
CA GLY A 428 -13.01 5.80 13.69
C GLY A 428 -14.37 6.48 13.64
N ASP A 429 -15.29 6.22 14.59
CA ASP A 429 -16.54 6.95 14.69
C ASP A 429 -16.35 8.24 15.52
N LEU A 430 -15.71 9.23 14.86
CA LEU A 430 -15.37 10.50 15.50
C LEU A 430 -16.60 11.25 16.00
N ARG A 431 -17.72 11.13 15.27
CA ARG A 431 -18.98 11.77 15.67
C ARG A 431 -19.53 11.16 16.97
N ALA A 432 -19.62 9.84 17.05
CA ALA A 432 -20.07 9.17 18.27
C ALA A 432 -19.13 9.47 19.46
N SER A 433 -17.84 9.59 19.21
CA SER A 433 -16.84 9.98 20.22
C SER A 433 -17.10 11.38 20.78
N VAL A 434 -17.32 12.37 19.91
CA VAL A 434 -17.64 13.74 20.31
C VAL A 434 -18.97 13.80 21.09
N GLU A 435 -20.01 13.11 20.62
CA GLU A 435 -21.31 13.04 21.30
C GLU A 435 -21.21 12.41 22.69
N ALA A 436 -20.45 11.32 22.84
CA ALA A 436 -20.23 10.66 24.13
C ALA A 436 -19.39 11.55 25.08
N SER A 437 -18.33 12.18 24.57
CA SER A 437 -17.53 13.16 25.32
C SER A 437 -18.39 14.31 25.84
N ALA A 438 -19.29 14.85 25.01
CA ALA A 438 -20.19 15.93 25.40
C ALA A 438 -21.16 15.49 26.49
N ARG A 439 -21.71 14.25 26.45
CA ARG A 439 -22.57 13.73 27.53
C ARG A 439 -21.81 13.63 28.86
N ALA A 440 -20.61 13.08 28.85
CA ALA A 440 -19.75 12.99 30.02
C ALA A 440 -19.46 14.39 30.59
N GLN A 441 -19.07 15.32 29.72
CA GLN A 441 -18.78 16.70 30.09
C GLN A 441 -19.96 17.40 30.76
N VAL A 442 -21.16 17.30 30.16
CA VAL A 442 -22.39 17.92 30.72
C VAL A 442 -22.74 17.29 32.07
N ALA A 443 -22.62 15.98 32.21
CA ALA A 443 -22.91 15.28 33.45
C ALA A 443 -22.00 15.73 34.59
N TRP A 444 -20.68 15.77 34.37
CA TRP A 444 -19.74 16.20 35.41
C TRP A 444 -19.85 17.70 35.72
N ALA A 445 -19.97 18.55 34.69
CA ALA A 445 -20.10 19.99 34.90
C ALA A 445 -21.34 20.38 35.72
N GLY A 446 -22.46 19.67 35.49
CA GLY A 446 -23.73 19.89 36.21
C GLY A 446 -23.85 19.18 37.54
N ALA A 447 -23.00 18.21 37.85
CA ALA A 447 -23.14 17.30 38.99
C ALA A 447 -23.25 18.03 40.34
N ALA A 448 -22.41 19.02 40.59
CA ALA A 448 -22.40 19.76 41.85
C ALA A 448 -23.69 20.57 42.08
N GLU A 449 -24.23 21.18 41.06
CA GLU A 449 -25.48 21.94 41.15
C GLU A 449 -26.68 21.02 41.33
N LEU A 450 -26.77 19.99 40.49
CA LEU A 450 -27.82 18.98 40.59
C LEU A 450 -27.82 18.26 41.95
N GLY A 451 -26.61 17.95 42.46
CA GLY A 451 -26.45 17.31 43.77
C GLY A 451 -26.95 18.18 44.90
N ARG A 452 -26.57 19.47 44.93
CA ARG A 452 -27.10 20.42 45.93
C ARG A 452 -28.62 20.50 45.85
N ASN A 453 -29.20 20.64 44.66
CA ASN A 453 -30.66 20.75 44.48
C ASN A 453 -31.37 19.45 44.92
N ARG A 454 -30.84 18.29 44.60
CA ARG A 454 -31.38 16.99 45.01
C ARG A 454 -31.29 16.78 46.54
N LEU A 455 -30.14 17.12 47.16
CA LEU A 455 -29.95 17.03 48.59
C LEU A 455 -30.89 17.99 49.34
N MET A 456 -31.08 19.21 48.86
CA MET A 456 -32.06 20.16 49.47
C MET A 456 -33.50 19.64 49.32
N THR A 457 -33.83 19.02 48.20
CA THR A 457 -35.15 18.38 48.02
C THR A 457 -35.34 17.20 48.95
N ILE A 458 -34.35 16.33 49.11
CA ILE A 458 -34.37 15.18 50.01
C ILE A 458 -34.51 15.66 51.46
N LEU A 459 -33.73 16.65 51.89
CA LEU A 459 -33.77 17.24 53.20
C LEU A 459 -35.16 17.84 53.46
N GLY A 460 -35.71 18.62 52.53
CA GLY A 460 -37.04 19.20 52.64
C GLY A 460 -38.13 18.13 52.76
N ALA A 461 -38.09 17.09 51.95
CA ALA A 461 -39.02 15.98 52.02
C ALA A 461 -38.90 15.19 53.33
N THR A 462 -37.67 15.00 53.83
CA THR A 462 -37.44 14.33 55.10
C THR A 462 -38.02 15.14 56.27
N ILE A 463 -37.74 16.47 56.29
CA ILE A 463 -38.30 17.37 57.31
C ILE A 463 -39.83 17.37 57.24
N ALA A 464 -40.43 17.49 56.05
CA ALA A 464 -41.86 17.46 55.86
C ALA A 464 -42.47 16.12 56.35
N SER A 465 -41.80 15.00 56.05
CA SER A 465 -42.21 13.68 56.54
C SER A 465 -42.16 13.55 58.05
N LEU A 466 -41.08 14.06 58.68
CA LEU A 466 -40.94 14.07 60.13
C LEU A 466 -42.02 14.93 60.80
N ILE A 467 -42.33 16.11 60.20
CA ILE A 467 -43.41 16.98 60.67
C ILE A 467 -44.77 16.25 60.53
N ALA A 468 -45.05 15.59 59.40
CA ALA A 468 -46.25 14.83 59.18
C ALA A 468 -46.42 13.66 60.17
N VAL A 469 -45.32 12.91 60.42
CA VAL A 469 -45.30 11.84 61.43
C VAL A 469 -45.52 12.41 62.82
N GLY A 470 -44.86 13.51 63.18
CA GLY A 470 -45.06 14.23 64.44
C GLY A 470 -46.51 14.68 64.60
N PHE A 471 -47.13 15.21 63.57
CA PHE A 471 -48.55 15.61 63.58
C PHE A 471 -49.48 14.40 63.75
N ILE A 472 -49.25 13.32 63.05
CA ILE A 472 -50.01 12.07 63.15
C ILE A 472 -49.90 11.50 64.55
N VAL A 473 -48.68 11.40 65.13
CA VAL A 473 -48.43 10.92 66.48
C VAL A 473 -49.10 11.85 67.50
N GLY A 474 -48.98 13.17 67.35
CA GLY A 474 -49.67 14.18 68.15
C GLY A 474 -51.21 14.00 68.13
N ARG A 475 -51.76 13.83 66.93
CA ARG A 475 -53.20 13.58 66.74
C ARG A 475 -53.69 12.25 67.39
N PHE A 476 -52.87 11.19 67.28
CA PHE A 476 -53.16 9.89 67.92
C PHE A 476 -53.07 10.03 69.47
N ARG A 477 -52.05 10.73 69.99
CA ARG A 477 -51.95 10.99 71.44
C ARG A 477 -53.12 11.85 71.94
N SER A 478 -53.54 12.88 71.22
CA SER A 478 -54.69 13.71 71.56
C SER A 478 -56.00 12.93 71.51
N MET A 479 -56.15 12.05 70.53
CA MET A 479 -57.32 11.18 70.41
C MET A 479 -57.37 10.14 71.55
N ARG A 480 -56.24 9.52 71.91
CA ARG A 480 -56.12 8.65 73.09
C ARG A 480 -56.49 9.38 74.37
N ARG A 481 -55.96 10.63 74.58
CA ARG A 481 -56.34 11.47 75.74
C ARG A 481 -57.81 11.82 75.74
N ARG A 482 -58.45 12.11 74.59
CA ARG A 482 -59.86 12.36 74.48
C ARG A 482 -60.69 11.10 74.78
N LEU A 483 -60.25 9.93 74.30
CA LEU A 483 -60.88 8.65 74.60
C LEU A 483 -60.73 8.28 76.07
N ALA A 484 -59.54 8.51 76.68
CA ALA A 484 -59.33 8.31 78.11
C ALA A 484 -60.25 9.20 78.96
N ARG A 485 -60.32 10.52 78.67
CA ARG A 485 -61.24 11.45 79.35
C ARG A 485 -62.70 11.06 79.17
N ARG A 486 -63.05 10.58 77.99
CA ARG A 486 -64.43 10.07 77.75
C ARG A 486 -64.68 8.78 78.51
N ALA A 487 -63.69 7.91 78.66
CA ALA A 487 -63.74 6.71 79.49
C ALA A 487 -63.86 7.05 80.98
N GLU A 488 -63.06 8.00 81.49
CA GLU A 488 -63.14 8.54 82.85
C GLU A 488 -64.48 9.21 83.12
N ALA A 489 -64.99 10.05 82.18
CA ALA A 489 -66.29 10.67 82.31
C ALA A 489 -67.43 9.62 82.30
N ARG A 490 -67.27 8.55 81.49
CA ARG A 490 -68.23 7.43 81.54
C ARG A 490 -68.16 6.59 82.83
N ALA A 491 -66.95 6.42 83.37
CA ALA A 491 -66.72 5.75 84.65
C ALA A 491 -67.31 6.59 85.78
N TYR A 492 -67.07 7.90 85.79
CA TYR A 492 -67.62 8.85 86.74
C TYR A 492 -69.18 8.87 86.64
N ALA A 493 -69.71 8.94 85.40
CA ALA A 493 -71.19 8.87 85.22
C ALA A 493 -71.82 7.53 85.68
N ARG A 494 -71.04 6.41 85.59
CA ARG A 494 -71.50 5.11 86.15
C ARG A 494 -71.43 5.12 87.69
N SER A 495 -70.36 5.70 88.28
CA SER A 495 -70.23 5.82 89.72
C SER A 495 -71.36 6.69 90.35
N VAL A 496 -71.65 7.83 89.68
CA VAL A 496 -72.79 8.69 90.07
C VAL A 496 -74.14 7.96 89.94
N ARG A 497 -74.36 7.17 88.86
CA ARG A 497 -75.55 6.35 88.69
C ARG A 497 -75.61 5.26 89.78
N THR A 498 -74.48 4.65 90.14
CA THR A 498 -74.49 3.61 91.21
C THR A 498 -74.74 4.24 92.56
N LEU A 499 -74.24 5.45 92.84
CA LEU A 499 -74.57 6.20 94.05
C LEU A 499 -76.06 6.61 94.09
N ALA A 500 -76.60 7.11 92.96
CA ALA A 500 -78.05 7.46 92.86
C ALA A 500 -78.94 6.25 93.01
N THR A 501 -78.51 5.07 92.48
CA THR A 501 -79.27 3.83 92.65
C THR A 501 -79.22 3.32 94.11
N ARG A 502 -78.07 3.50 94.79
CA ARG A 502 -77.95 3.17 96.21
C ARG A 502 -78.80 4.10 97.07
N GLU A 503 -78.92 5.36 96.81
CA GLU A 503 -79.79 6.32 97.47
C GLU A 503 -81.31 6.04 97.21
N ALA A 504 -81.65 5.68 95.95
CA ALA A 504 -83.04 5.28 95.62
C ALA A 504 -83.45 3.95 96.26
N VAL A 505 -82.48 3.03 96.49
CA VAL A 505 -82.75 1.79 97.23
C VAL A 505 -82.91 2.06 98.76
N ARG A 506 -82.25 3.05 99.29
CA ARG A 506 -82.41 3.44 100.73
C ARG A 506 -83.69 4.17 101.00
N SER A 507 -84.24 4.90 100.05
CA SER A 507 -85.54 5.57 100.21
C SER A 507 -86.73 4.66 99.98
N ARG A 508 -86.60 3.48 99.39
CA ARG A 508 -87.68 2.46 99.20
C ARG A 508 -87.81 1.46 100.34
N ALA A 509 -86.87 1.49 101.28
CA ALA A 509 -86.95 0.58 102.46
C ALA A 509 -87.80 1.11 103.59
N MET A 510 -88.43 2.28 103.50
CA MET A 510 -89.34 2.87 104.52
C MET A 510 -90.81 3.13 104.09
N ALA A 511 -91.36 2.30 103.25
CA ALA A 511 -92.80 2.36 103.09
C ALA A 511 -93.41 0.95 102.74
N HIS A 512 -93.97 0.34 103.76
CA HIS A 512 -94.89 -0.83 103.72
C HIS A 512 -96.33 -0.33 103.54
N PRO A 513 -97.35 -1.17 103.26
CA PRO A 513 -97.49 -2.61 102.89
C PRO A 513 -98.62 -2.93 101.94
N ILE A 514 -98.73 -4.19 101.58
CA ILE A 514 -99.95 -5.03 101.32
C ILE A 514 -100.66 -4.79 99.93
N ASP A 515 -100.84 -5.66 99.09
CA ASP A 515 -101.59 -6.91 99.04
C ASP A 515 -101.77 -7.40 97.59
N GLN A 516 -101.92 -8.67 97.46
CA GLN A 516 -102.67 -9.47 96.45
C GLN A 516 -102.19 -9.63 94.97
N ASP A 517 -101.91 -10.85 94.76
CA ASP A 517 -101.92 -11.78 93.60
C ASP A 517 -103.22 -11.68 92.72
N PRO A 518 -103.43 -12.18 91.52
CA PRO A 518 -102.70 -13.24 90.78
C PRO A 518 -102.68 -13.10 89.21
N ARG A 519 -101.74 -13.79 88.58
CA ARG A 519 -101.65 -14.49 87.28
C ARG A 519 -102.74 -14.25 86.17
N PRO A 520 -102.64 -14.71 84.92
CA PRO A 520 -101.43 -15.23 84.20
C PRO A 520 -101.40 -14.89 82.65
N ARG A 521 -100.39 -15.42 81.96
CA ARG A 521 -100.30 -15.83 80.52
C ARG A 521 -100.04 -14.76 79.43
N GLY A 522 -99.08 -14.95 78.68
CA GLY A 522 -99.06 -15.62 77.40
C GLY A 522 -98.13 -14.94 76.33
N ARG A 523 -97.19 -15.71 75.84
CA ARG A 523 -96.67 -15.85 74.47
C ARG A 523 -96.73 -14.66 73.53
N ARG A 524 -95.62 -14.28 72.87
CA ARG A 524 -94.89 -14.77 71.67
C ARG A 524 -93.63 -14.00 71.57
#